data_2b8dcc67b28ffd025cbb3b6d5e77b114
#
_entry.id   2b8dcc67b28ffd025cbb3b6d5e77b114
#
_cell.length_a   1.000
_cell.length_b   1.000
_cell.length_c   1.000
_cell.angle_alpha   90.00
_cell.angle_beta   90.00
_cell.angle_gamma   90.00
#
_symmetry.space_group_name_H-M   'P 1'
#
loop_
_entity.id
_entity.type
_entity.pdbx_description
1 polymer ?
#
loop_
_entity_poly.entity_id
_entity_poly.type
_entity_poly.pdbx_seq_one_letter_code
_entity_poly.pdbx_strand_id
1 'polypeptide(L)'
;MKMELGLENKKALILGSSSGLGLAIAEALSQEGCDLILASRNINKLESIRDQFQQESKVNCDIFGLDLTHNKSVDNFIENLKNIHVDILINNTGGPPPSNTANTEATVWATYVQSIILNTIKITDRILLSMKEKKWGRIITITSSGVVQPIDNLLVSNTLRPAITGYMKTLSNEVAQYGITVNSVMPGRIMTDRTLQINQSRADKLGITYDQAIEKSSAEIPIKRYGHSNEFGSVVCFLASEKASYITGSNIRVDGGLIRSTW
;
A
#
# COMPACT_ATOMS: atom_id res chain seq x y z
N MET A 1 -16.91 -17.06 -18.19
CA MET A 1 -15.90 -17.81 -17.42
C MET A 1 -15.28 -16.86 -16.40
N LYS A 2 -15.35 -17.15 -15.10
CA LYS A 2 -14.69 -16.31 -14.07
C LYS A 2 -13.18 -16.49 -14.23
N MET A 3 -12.41 -15.40 -14.18
CA MET A 3 -10.95 -15.47 -14.25
C MET A 3 -10.44 -16.04 -12.93
N GLU A 4 -9.84 -17.21 -12.96
CA GLU A 4 -9.19 -17.79 -11.77
C GLU A 4 -7.85 -17.09 -11.56
N LEU A 5 -7.70 -16.44 -10.41
CA LEU A 5 -6.49 -15.67 -10.07
C LEU A 5 -5.38 -16.53 -9.44
N GLY A 6 -5.68 -17.76 -8.98
CA GLY A 6 -4.71 -18.66 -8.32
C GLY A 6 -4.25 -18.15 -6.96
N LEU A 7 -5.14 -17.46 -6.24
CA LEU A 7 -4.86 -16.88 -4.91
C LEU A 7 -5.38 -17.72 -3.75
N GLU A 8 -6.20 -18.74 -4.02
CA GLU A 8 -6.71 -19.64 -3.01
C GLU A 8 -5.56 -20.33 -2.26
N ASN A 9 -5.64 -20.36 -0.93
CA ASN A 9 -4.60 -20.89 -0.03
C ASN A 9 -3.24 -20.14 -0.05
N LYS A 10 -3.11 -19.02 -0.75
CA LYS A 10 -1.96 -18.11 -0.59
C LYS A 10 -2.12 -17.32 0.70
N LYS A 11 -0.99 -16.90 1.29
CA LYS A 11 -0.98 -16.10 2.51
C LYS A 11 -0.43 -14.70 2.23
N ALA A 12 -1.26 -13.67 2.44
CA ALA A 12 -0.92 -12.27 2.21
C ALA A 12 -0.67 -11.51 3.51
N LEU A 13 0.49 -10.89 3.63
CA LEU A 13 0.80 -9.91 4.67
C LEU A 13 0.49 -8.50 4.15
N ILE A 14 -0.41 -7.79 4.83
CA ILE A 14 -0.82 -6.43 4.46
C ILE A 14 -0.43 -5.46 5.59
N LEU A 15 0.53 -4.58 5.33
CA LEU A 15 0.90 -3.50 6.25
C LEU A 15 -0.12 -2.36 6.17
N GLY A 16 -0.44 -1.72 7.29
CA GLY A 16 -1.39 -0.60 7.34
C GLY A 16 -2.82 -1.00 6.94
N SER A 17 -3.27 -2.18 7.34
CA SER A 17 -4.50 -2.84 6.88
C SER A 17 -5.77 -2.48 7.65
N SER A 18 -5.71 -1.62 8.68
CA SER A 18 -6.89 -1.29 9.50
C SER A 18 -7.87 -0.30 8.86
N SER A 19 -7.56 0.29 7.72
CA SER A 19 -8.44 1.23 7.01
C SER A 19 -7.95 1.54 5.59
N GLY A 20 -8.76 2.26 4.82
CA GLY A 20 -8.40 2.83 3.53
C GLY A 20 -7.90 1.80 2.52
N LEU A 21 -6.79 2.10 1.83
CA LEU A 21 -6.29 1.23 0.77
C LEU A 21 -5.84 -0.14 1.27
N GLY A 22 -5.21 -0.19 2.46
CA GLY A 22 -4.78 -1.47 3.03
C GLY A 22 -5.94 -2.41 3.35
N LEU A 23 -7.04 -1.86 3.89
CA LEU A 23 -8.26 -2.64 4.15
C LEU A 23 -8.90 -3.11 2.83
N ALA A 24 -9.06 -2.22 1.85
CA ALA A 24 -9.65 -2.58 0.56
C ALA A 24 -8.83 -3.64 -0.20
N ILE A 25 -7.51 -3.66 -0.04
CA ILE A 25 -6.64 -4.72 -0.57
C ILE A 25 -6.90 -6.03 0.18
N ALA A 26 -7.02 -5.98 1.51
CA ALA A 26 -7.33 -7.17 2.30
C ALA A 26 -8.69 -7.77 1.92
N GLU A 27 -9.72 -6.92 1.72
CA GLU A 27 -11.04 -7.33 1.24
C GLU A 27 -10.96 -8.02 -0.13
N ALA A 28 -10.25 -7.43 -1.09
CA ALA A 28 -10.11 -8.00 -2.43
C ALA A 28 -9.38 -9.35 -2.42
N LEU A 29 -8.34 -9.51 -1.59
CA LEU A 29 -7.59 -10.75 -1.47
C LEU A 29 -8.39 -11.85 -0.74
N SER A 30 -9.15 -11.49 0.31
CA SER A 30 -10.00 -12.43 1.04
C SER A 30 -11.11 -13.01 0.18
N GLN A 31 -11.69 -12.22 -0.71
CA GLN A 31 -12.73 -12.64 -1.66
C GLN A 31 -12.23 -13.67 -2.68
N GLU A 32 -10.92 -13.71 -2.92
CA GLU A 32 -10.27 -14.73 -3.77
C GLU A 32 -9.66 -15.89 -2.96
N GLY A 33 -10.07 -16.04 -1.69
CA GLY A 33 -9.68 -17.19 -0.84
C GLY A 33 -8.25 -17.12 -0.29
N CYS A 34 -7.65 -15.92 -0.25
CA CYS A 34 -6.32 -15.72 0.30
C CYS A 34 -6.37 -15.59 1.82
N ASP A 35 -5.57 -16.36 2.54
CA ASP A 35 -5.35 -16.18 3.98
C ASP A 35 -4.63 -14.85 4.25
N LEU A 36 -4.99 -14.19 5.35
CA LEU A 36 -4.52 -12.85 5.65
C LEU A 36 -3.64 -12.79 6.90
N ILE A 37 -2.64 -11.93 6.85
CA ILE A 37 -1.93 -11.39 8.02
C ILE A 37 -2.09 -9.89 7.97
N LEU A 38 -2.85 -9.34 8.91
CA LEU A 38 -3.12 -7.91 8.98
C LEU A 38 -2.20 -7.26 10.01
N ALA A 39 -1.54 -6.18 9.63
CA ALA A 39 -0.64 -5.46 10.52
C ALA A 39 -0.93 -3.96 10.55
N SER A 40 -1.21 -3.40 11.72
CA SER A 40 -1.39 -1.96 11.91
C SER A 40 -1.20 -1.55 13.38
N ARG A 41 -1.22 -0.24 13.65
CA ARG A 41 -1.12 0.30 15.02
C ARG A 41 -2.37 0.04 15.86
N ASN A 42 -3.54 0.00 15.24
CA ASN A 42 -4.82 -0.15 15.94
C ASN A 42 -5.24 -1.63 15.96
N ILE A 43 -4.79 -2.34 17.00
CA ILE A 43 -5.06 -3.77 17.14
C ILE A 43 -6.56 -4.05 17.36
N ASN A 44 -7.27 -3.23 18.11
CA ASN A 44 -8.70 -3.42 18.38
C ASN A 44 -9.53 -3.34 17.08
N LYS A 45 -9.13 -2.44 16.15
CA LYS A 45 -9.78 -2.35 14.84
C LYS A 45 -9.45 -3.58 13.98
N LEU A 46 -8.23 -4.13 14.09
CA LEU A 46 -7.87 -5.36 13.39
C LEU A 46 -8.66 -6.58 13.90
N GLU A 47 -8.97 -6.64 15.20
CA GLU A 47 -9.81 -7.70 15.77
C GLU A 47 -11.18 -7.73 15.12
N SER A 48 -11.87 -6.59 15.03
CA SER A 48 -13.17 -6.49 14.37
C SER A 48 -13.10 -6.88 12.88
N ILE A 49 -12.04 -6.47 12.18
CA ILE A 49 -11.82 -6.78 10.76
C ILE A 49 -11.54 -8.29 10.58
N ARG A 50 -10.71 -8.88 11.43
CA ARG A 50 -10.45 -10.32 11.43
C ARG A 50 -11.73 -11.12 11.57
N ASP A 51 -12.56 -10.78 12.57
CA ASP A 51 -13.80 -11.49 12.85
C ASP A 51 -14.77 -11.41 11.66
N GLN A 52 -14.83 -10.25 11.00
CA GLN A 52 -15.59 -10.09 9.75
C GLN A 52 -15.06 -11.01 8.63
N PHE A 53 -13.77 -11.02 8.36
CA PHE A 53 -13.20 -11.87 7.29
C PHE A 53 -13.38 -13.36 7.56
N GLN A 54 -13.25 -13.78 8.81
CA GLN A 54 -13.49 -15.18 9.18
C GLN A 54 -14.94 -15.60 8.96
N GLN A 55 -15.89 -14.71 9.18
CA GLN A 55 -17.32 -14.97 9.00
C GLN A 55 -17.74 -14.91 7.52
N GLU A 56 -17.33 -13.87 6.80
CA GLU A 56 -17.82 -13.58 5.45
C GLU A 56 -17.02 -14.35 4.38
N SER A 57 -15.69 -14.31 4.44
CA SER A 57 -14.80 -14.88 3.43
C SER A 57 -14.29 -16.28 3.77
N LYS A 58 -14.45 -16.71 5.03
CA LYS A 58 -14.00 -18.02 5.55
C LYS A 58 -12.49 -18.28 5.37
N VAL A 59 -11.69 -17.23 5.34
CA VAL A 59 -10.22 -17.29 5.27
C VAL A 59 -9.61 -17.19 6.67
N ASN A 60 -8.43 -17.77 6.85
CA ASN A 60 -7.67 -17.56 8.07
C ASN A 60 -7.14 -16.11 8.10
N CYS A 61 -7.23 -15.48 9.26
CA CYS A 61 -6.80 -14.10 9.43
C CYS A 61 -6.05 -13.92 10.75
N ASP A 62 -4.74 -13.75 10.65
CA ASP A 62 -3.87 -13.40 11.77
C ASP A 62 -3.74 -11.87 11.88
N ILE A 63 -3.55 -11.35 13.09
CA ILE A 63 -3.41 -9.91 13.31
C ILE A 63 -2.19 -9.58 14.16
N PHE A 64 -1.50 -8.48 13.84
CA PHE A 64 -0.33 -8.01 14.57
C PHE A 64 -0.35 -6.50 14.78
N GLY A 65 0.05 -6.07 15.99
CA GLY A 65 0.35 -4.67 16.27
C GLY A 65 1.66 -4.27 15.59
N LEU A 66 1.63 -3.24 14.75
CA LEU A 66 2.83 -2.74 14.04
C LEU A 66 2.81 -1.23 13.91
N ASP A 67 3.83 -0.58 14.45
CA ASP A 67 4.15 0.82 14.17
C ASP A 67 5.47 0.91 13.40
N LEU A 68 5.39 1.26 12.12
CA LEU A 68 6.54 1.39 11.25
C LEU A 68 7.47 2.57 11.62
N THR A 69 7.04 3.49 12.48
CA THR A 69 7.87 4.60 12.95
C THR A 69 8.79 4.20 14.11
N HIS A 70 8.58 3.04 14.71
CA HIS A 70 9.31 2.56 15.88
C HIS A 70 10.05 1.25 15.59
N ASN A 71 11.38 1.29 15.59
CA ASN A 71 12.24 0.13 15.27
C ASN A 71 11.93 -1.08 16.14
N LYS A 72 11.76 -0.89 17.47
CA LYS A 72 11.43 -1.99 18.40
C LYS A 72 10.11 -2.68 18.02
N SER A 73 9.11 -1.94 17.56
CA SER A 73 7.85 -2.52 17.07
C SER A 73 8.09 -3.40 15.84
N VAL A 74 8.92 -2.94 14.91
CA VAL A 74 9.27 -3.68 13.70
C VAL A 74 10.12 -4.93 14.02
N ASP A 75 11.06 -4.83 14.96
CA ASP A 75 11.87 -5.97 15.39
C ASP A 75 11.03 -7.08 16.01
N ASN A 76 10.13 -6.71 16.92
CA ASN A 76 9.18 -7.65 17.51
C ASN A 76 8.26 -8.28 16.47
N PHE A 77 7.78 -7.48 15.52
CA PHE A 77 6.94 -7.96 14.43
C PHE A 77 7.68 -8.99 13.55
N ILE A 78 8.91 -8.71 13.16
CA ILE A 78 9.76 -9.61 12.38
C ILE A 78 10.03 -10.92 13.13
N GLU A 79 10.25 -10.86 14.44
CA GLU A 79 10.43 -12.06 15.26
C GLU A 79 9.17 -12.94 15.28
N ASN A 80 7.99 -12.32 15.40
CA ASN A 80 6.71 -13.03 15.33
C ASN A 80 6.46 -13.71 13.97
N LEU A 81 7.06 -13.18 12.89
CA LEU A 81 6.96 -13.78 11.55
C LEU A 81 7.97 -14.90 11.29
N LYS A 82 8.79 -15.29 12.26
CA LYS A 82 9.94 -16.18 12.06
C LYS A 82 9.55 -17.55 11.45
N ASN A 83 8.42 -18.09 11.86
CA ASN A 83 7.91 -19.40 11.43
C ASN A 83 6.66 -19.28 10.54
N ILE A 84 6.35 -18.07 10.08
CA ILE A 84 5.20 -17.82 9.22
C ILE A 84 5.70 -17.61 7.79
N HIS A 85 5.19 -18.42 6.88
CA HIS A 85 5.39 -18.22 5.47
C HIS A 85 4.42 -17.16 4.93
N VAL A 86 4.94 -16.28 4.08
CA VAL A 86 4.17 -15.23 3.41
C VAL A 86 4.40 -15.36 1.90
N ASP A 87 3.34 -15.53 1.14
CA ASP A 87 3.38 -15.61 -0.32
C ASP A 87 3.28 -14.22 -0.97
N ILE A 88 2.48 -13.33 -0.36
CA ILE A 88 2.19 -11.99 -0.89
C ILE A 88 2.51 -10.95 0.18
N LEU A 89 3.35 -9.97 -0.14
CA LEU A 89 3.66 -8.83 0.73
C LEU A 89 3.11 -7.54 0.14
N ILE A 90 2.23 -6.87 0.88
CA ILE A 90 1.71 -5.55 0.56
C ILE A 90 2.37 -4.50 1.47
N ASN A 91 3.36 -3.80 0.95
CA ASN A 91 4.01 -2.69 1.61
C ASN A 91 3.13 -1.44 1.48
N ASN A 92 2.26 -1.23 2.46
CA ASN A 92 1.41 -0.05 2.55
C ASN A 92 1.76 0.73 3.82
N THR A 93 2.53 1.79 3.67
CA THR A 93 2.98 2.65 4.77
C THR A 93 2.11 3.89 4.91
N GLY A 94 1.91 4.36 6.14
CA GLY A 94 1.32 5.67 6.38
C GLY A 94 2.10 6.77 5.66
N GLY A 95 1.40 7.81 5.21
CA GLY A 95 2.06 8.96 4.59
C GLY A 95 2.47 10.02 5.62
N PRO A 96 3.52 10.82 5.34
CA PRO A 96 3.90 11.95 6.15
C PRO A 96 2.79 13.02 6.19
N PRO A 97 2.81 13.91 7.20
CA PRO A 97 1.93 15.06 7.23
C PRO A 97 2.23 16.00 6.05
N PRO A 98 1.32 16.92 5.73
CA PRO A 98 1.59 17.99 4.78
C PRO A 98 2.85 18.75 5.18
N SER A 99 3.74 19.00 4.23
CA SER A 99 5.08 19.55 4.48
C SER A 99 5.61 20.33 3.27
N ASN A 100 6.41 21.36 3.54
CA ASN A 100 7.11 22.14 2.54
C ASN A 100 8.54 22.46 3.00
N THR A 101 9.34 23.09 2.15
CA THR A 101 10.76 23.39 2.43
C THR A 101 10.98 24.35 3.59
N ALA A 102 10.01 25.21 3.90
CA ALA A 102 10.14 26.25 4.92
C ALA A 102 9.91 25.72 6.35
N ASN A 103 9.13 24.63 6.52
CA ASN A 103 8.66 24.20 7.84
C ASN A 103 8.80 22.70 8.12
N THR A 104 9.63 21.97 7.38
CA THR A 104 9.84 20.53 7.60
C THR A 104 11.08 20.31 8.45
N GLU A 105 10.87 19.94 9.71
CA GLU A 105 11.93 19.65 10.66
C GLU A 105 12.69 18.36 10.33
N ALA A 106 13.96 18.28 10.76
CA ALA A 106 14.82 17.10 10.59
C ALA A 106 14.22 15.82 11.24
N THR A 107 13.49 15.97 12.35
CA THR A 107 12.79 14.89 13.06
C THR A 107 11.71 14.24 12.21
N VAL A 108 10.98 15.02 11.40
CA VAL A 108 9.99 14.52 10.45
C VAL A 108 10.67 13.68 9.37
N TRP A 109 11.78 14.17 8.82
CA TRP A 109 12.57 13.44 7.85
C TRP A 109 13.05 12.10 8.42
N ALA A 110 13.68 12.11 9.60
CA ALA A 110 14.18 10.90 10.25
C ALA A 110 13.08 9.86 10.45
N THR A 111 11.92 10.28 10.96
CA THR A 111 10.77 9.41 11.20
C THR A 111 10.26 8.74 9.92
N TYR A 112 10.13 9.50 8.83
CA TYR A 112 9.58 8.95 7.60
C TYR A 112 10.61 8.24 6.72
N VAL A 113 11.88 8.57 6.78
CA VAL A 113 12.97 7.73 6.24
C VAL A 113 12.94 6.38 6.94
N GLN A 114 12.82 6.36 8.27
CA GLN A 114 12.74 5.11 9.01
C GLN A 114 11.53 4.28 8.60
N SER A 115 10.33 4.86 8.54
CA SER A 115 9.11 4.09 8.29
C SER A 115 8.91 3.71 6.82
N ILE A 116 9.16 4.63 5.87
CA ILE A 116 8.88 4.40 4.44
C ILE A 116 10.00 3.61 3.76
N ILE A 117 11.25 3.83 4.19
CA ILE A 117 12.42 3.22 3.56
C ILE A 117 12.94 2.06 4.42
N LEU A 118 13.57 2.36 5.55
CA LEU A 118 14.39 1.38 6.26
C LEU A 118 13.56 0.22 6.82
N ASN A 119 12.44 0.50 7.46
CA ASN A 119 11.59 -0.54 8.03
C ASN A 119 10.81 -1.32 6.97
N THR A 120 10.46 -0.68 5.84
CA THR A 120 9.89 -1.38 4.69
C THR A 120 10.90 -2.36 4.07
N ILE A 121 12.14 -1.94 3.87
CA ILE A 121 13.22 -2.80 3.39
C ILE A 121 13.43 -3.96 4.37
N LYS A 122 13.56 -3.70 5.66
CA LYS A 122 13.80 -4.70 6.69
C LYS A 122 12.72 -5.81 6.72
N ILE A 123 11.44 -5.43 6.62
CA ILE A 123 10.34 -6.39 6.53
C ILE A 123 10.40 -7.17 5.20
N THR A 124 10.64 -6.47 4.10
CA THR A 124 10.75 -7.08 2.77
C THR A 124 11.86 -8.14 2.74
N ASP A 125 13.04 -7.82 3.24
CA ASP A 125 14.20 -8.74 3.28
C ASP A 125 13.88 -9.99 4.10
N ARG A 126 13.17 -9.83 5.23
CA ARG A 126 12.75 -10.97 6.06
C ARG A 126 11.80 -11.91 5.30
N ILE A 127 10.80 -11.36 4.62
CA ILE A 127 9.81 -12.15 3.89
C ILE A 127 10.43 -12.79 2.64
N LEU A 128 11.33 -12.10 1.99
CA LEU A 128 11.98 -12.53 0.76
C LEU A 128 12.71 -13.88 0.92
N LEU A 129 13.24 -14.20 2.09
CA LEU A 129 13.94 -15.45 2.34
C LEU A 129 13.06 -16.67 2.02
N SER A 130 11.86 -16.71 2.59
CA SER A 130 10.92 -17.82 2.37
C SER A 130 10.33 -17.83 0.94
N MET A 131 10.14 -16.66 0.31
CA MET A 131 9.72 -16.57 -1.09
C MET A 131 10.78 -17.17 -2.04
N LYS A 132 12.07 -16.89 -1.80
CA LYS A 132 13.17 -17.46 -2.58
C LYS A 132 13.25 -18.99 -2.46
N GLU A 133 13.09 -19.53 -1.25
CA GLU A 133 13.06 -20.99 -1.01
C GLU A 133 11.91 -21.67 -1.77
N LYS A 134 10.72 -21.07 -1.76
CA LYS A 134 9.54 -21.59 -2.47
C LYS A 134 9.51 -21.28 -3.97
N LYS A 135 10.41 -20.43 -4.45
CA LYS A 135 10.45 -19.95 -5.85
C LYS A 135 9.12 -19.34 -6.30
N TRP A 136 8.46 -18.67 -5.39
CA TRP A 136 7.21 -17.96 -5.64
C TRP A 136 7.04 -16.80 -4.66
N GLY A 137 6.62 -15.66 -5.15
CA GLY A 137 6.33 -14.50 -4.31
C GLY A 137 5.74 -13.33 -5.09
N ARG A 138 5.00 -12.48 -4.37
CA ARG A 138 4.45 -11.23 -4.88
C ARG A 138 4.72 -10.12 -3.87
N ILE A 139 5.48 -9.11 -4.29
CA ILE A 139 5.77 -7.93 -3.46
C ILE A 139 5.16 -6.73 -4.15
N ILE A 140 4.22 -6.07 -3.49
CA ILE A 140 3.52 -4.91 -4.03
C ILE A 140 3.65 -3.76 -3.05
N THR A 141 4.21 -2.63 -3.51
CA THR A 141 4.41 -1.43 -2.68
C THR A 141 3.46 -0.34 -3.10
N ILE A 142 2.67 0.14 -2.14
CA ILE A 142 1.76 1.27 -2.37
C ILE A 142 2.57 2.56 -2.22
N THR A 143 2.68 3.29 -3.32
CA THR A 143 3.46 4.52 -3.40
C THR A 143 2.58 5.76 -3.48
N SER A 144 2.68 6.55 -4.52
CA SER A 144 1.93 7.79 -4.74
C SER A 144 2.07 8.24 -6.18
N SER A 145 1.08 8.94 -6.71
CA SER A 145 1.21 9.70 -7.95
C SER A 145 2.34 10.77 -7.87
N GLY A 146 2.71 11.19 -6.65
CA GLY A 146 3.87 12.05 -6.39
C GLY A 146 5.23 11.47 -6.79
N VAL A 147 5.30 10.18 -7.13
CA VAL A 147 6.50 9.55 -7.74
C VAL A 147 6.77 10.11 -9.14
N VAL A 148 5.72 10.39 -9.90
CA VAL A 148 5.81 10.87 -11.29
C VAL A 148 5.69 12.39 -11.38
N GLN A 149 4.77 12.96 -10.61
CA GLN A 149 4.51 14.40 -10.58
C GLN A 149 4.40 14.86 -9.12
N PRO A 150 5.29 15.74 -8.65
CA PRO A 150 5.24 16.25 -7.28
C PRO A 150 3.86 16.84 -6.95
N ILE A 151 3.39 16.54 -5.76
CA ILE A 151 2.11 17.04 -5.23
C ILE A 151 2.41 18.18 -4.26
N ASP A 152 1.72 19.30 -4.40
CA ASP A 152 1.89 20.46 -3.52
C ASP A 152 1.73 20.09 -2.04
N ASN A 153 2.59 20.68 -1.21
CA ASN A 153 2.63 20.44 0.25
C ASN A 153 2.85 18.99 0.69
N LEU A 154 3.46 18.15 -0.15
CA LEU A 154 3.84 16.78 0.19
C LEU A 154 5.35 16.52 0.01
N LEU A 155 6.20 17.48 0.41
CA LEU A 155 7.65 17.44 0.20
C LEU A 155 8.28 16.10 0.61
N VAL A 156 8.04 15.64 1.84
CA VAL A 156 8.64 14.39 2.35
C VAL A 156 8.14 13.18 1.56
N SER A 157 6.84 13.15 1.23
CA SER A 157 6.27 12.07 0.41
C SER A 157 6.83 12.08 -1.01
N ASN A 158 6.91 13.24 -1.65
CA ASN A 158 7.45 13.41 -3.01
C ASN A 158 8.94 13.00 -3.10
N THR A 159 9.67 13.06 -1.99
CA THR A 159 11.07 12.63 -1.92
C THR A 159 11.21 11.13 -1.65
N LEU A 160 10.50 10.62 -0.65
CA LEU A 160 10.71 9.26 -0.17
C LEU A 160 9.99 8.18 -1.00
N ARG A 161 8.85 8.51 -1.62
CA ARG A 161 8.15 7.55 -2.47
C ARG A 161 8.93 7.21 -3.76
N PRO A 162 9.57 8.14 -4.47
CA PRO A 162 10.51 7.79 -5.54
C PRO A 162 11.70 6.95 -5.06
N ALA A 163 12.24 7.24 -3.87
CA ALA A 163 13.37 6.48 -3.32
C ALA A 163 13.01 5.00 -3.11
N ILE A 164 11.89 4.70 -2.46
CA ILE A 164 11.46 3.31 -2.29
C ILE A 164 11.08 2.65 -3.63
N THR A 165 10.56 3.40 -4.59
CA THR A 165 10.28 2.90 -5.95
C THR A 165 11.56 2.45 -6.65
N GLY A 166 12.66 3.19 -6.50
CA GLY A 166 13.98 2.82 -7.00
C GLY A 166 14.49 1.51 -6.40
N TYR A 167 14.37 1.35 -5.07
CA TYR A 167 14.69 0.10 -4.39
C TYR A 167 13.86 -1.07 -4.94
N MET A 168 12.54 -0.92 -5.05
CA MET A 168 11.66 -1.98 -5.56
C MET A 168 12.00 -2.37 -7.00
N LYS A 169 12.40 -1.40 -7.85
CA LYS A 169 12.85 -1.70 -9.22
C LYS A 169 14.14 -2.51 -9.22
N THR A 170 15.11 -2.15 -8.41
CA THR A 170 16.36 -2.91 -8.27
C THR A 170 16.08 -4.32 -7.79
N LEU A 171 15.30 -4.45 -6.71
CA LEU A 171 14.92 -5.74 -6.15
C LEU A 171 14.23 -6.63 -7.20
N SER A 172 13.35 -6.06 -8.04
CA SER A 172 12.64 -6.83 -9.08
C SER A 172 13.60 -7.55 -10.03
N ASN A 173 14.70 -6.92 -10.40
CA ASN A 173 15.71 -7.51 -11.28
C ASN A 173 16.47 -8.67 -10.60
N GLU A 174 16.75 -8.52 -9.31
CA GLU A 174 17.51 -9.52 -8.56
C GLU A 174 16.71 -10.79 -8.28
N VAL A 175 15.38 -10.66 -8.07
CA VAL A 175 14.55 -11.76 -7.56
C VAL A 175 13.68 -12.41 -8.62
N ALA A 176 13.58 -11.86 -9.83
CA ALA A 176 12.73 -12.40 -10.88
C ALA A 176 13.05 -13.86 -11.23
N GLN A 177 14.33 -14.25 -11.18
CA GLN A 177 14.79 -15.63 -11.41
C GLN A 177 14.22 -16.65 -10.41
N TYR A 178 13.73 -16.19 -9.26
CA TYR A 178 13.08 -17.03 -8.24
C TYR A 178 11.56 -17.07 -8.37
N GLY A 179 10.98 -16.61 -9.49
CA GLY A 179 9.53 -16.56 -9.67
C GLY A 179 8.82 -15.50 -8.82
N ILE A 180 9.59 -14.51 -8.31
CA ILE A 180 9.08 -13.42 -7.48
C ILE A 180 8.88 -12.19 -8.33
N THR A 181 7.69 -11.60 -8.29
CA THR A 181 7.43 -10.29 -8.92
C THR A 181 7.41 -9.18 -7.88
N VAL A 182 7.94 -8.01 -8.24
CA VAL A 182 7.99 -6.83 -7.39
C VAL A 182 7.45 -5.64 -8.17
N ASN A 183 6.32 -5.08 -7.75
CA ASN A 183 5.67 -3.97 -8.43
C ASN A 183 5.30 -2.85 -7.46
N SER A 184 5.15 -1.65 -7.99
CA SER A 184 4.64 -0.49 -7.25
C SER A 184 3.29 -0.08 -7.82
N VAL A 185 2.33 0.27 -6.95
CA VAL A 185 1.04 0.80 -7.35
C VAL A 185 0.90 2.23 -6.83
N MET A 186 0.59 3.14 -7.73
CA MET A 186 0.51 4.58 -7.49
C MET A 186 -0.96 5.02 -7.44
N PRO A 187 -1.55 5.23 -6.25
CA PRO A 187 -2.89 5.78 -6.16
C PRO A 187 -2.92 7.24 -6.63
N GLY A 188 -3.97 7.57 -7.36
CA GLY A 188 -4.41 8.94 -7.56
C GLY A 188 -5.26 9.42 -6.37
N ARG A 189 -6.35 10.12 -6.67
CA ARG A 189 -7.33 10.55 -5.67
C ARG A 189 -8.36 9.43 -5.45
N ILE A 190 -8.11 8.60 -4.44
CA ILE A 190 -8.99 7.49 -4.04
C ILE A 190 -9.74 7.91 -2.76
N MET A 191 -11.04 7.66 -2.70
CA MET A 191 -11.87 7.97 -1.54
C MET A 191 -11.48 7.09 -0.35
N THR A 192 -10.94 7.72 0.69
CA THR A 192 -10.50 7.10 1.96
C THR A 192 -10.65 8.14 3.08
N ASP A 193 -10.64 7.73 4.34
CA ASP A 193 -10.70 8.64 5.49
C ASP A 193 -9.64 9.75 5.40
N ARG A 194 -8.43 9.41 4.92
CA ARG A 194 -7.35 10.39 4.72
C ARG A 194 -7.71 11.42 3.65
N THR A 195 -8.33 10.99 2.57
CA THR A 195 -8.73 11.89 1.47
C THR A 195 -9.86 12.81 1.93
N LEU A 196 -10.77 12.31 2.76
CA LEU A 196 -11.81 13.13 3.40
C LEU A 196 -11.18 14.25 4.23
N GLN A 197 -10.20 13.94 5.08
CA GLN A 197 -9.48 14.93 5.90
C GLN A 197 -8.72 15.97 5.06
N ILE A 198 -8.07 15.53 3.97
CA ILE A 198 -7.35 16.44 3.06
C ILE A 198 -8.34 17.40 2.37
N ASN A 199 -9.49 16.90 1.92
CA ASN A 199 -10.50 17.73 1.28
C ASN A 199 -11.14 18.71 2.27
N GLN A 200 -11.39 18.31 3.52
CA GLN A 200 -11.86 19.21 4.57
C GLN A 200 -10.85 20.33 4.81
N SER A 201 -9.58 20.01 5.00
CA SER A 201 -8.53 21.01 5.18
C SER A 201 -8.38 21.95 3.97
N ARG A 202 -8.64 21.47 2.75
CA ARG A 202 -8.65 22.28 1.53
C ARG A 202 -9.85 23.22 1.50
N ALA A 203 -11.04 22.72 1.87
CA ALA A 203 -12.26 23.52 1.98
C ALA A 203 -12.07 24.69 2.95
N ASP A 204 -11.55 24.39 4.16
CA ASP A 204 -11.27 25.37 5.20
C ASP A 204 -10.31 26.47 4.72
N LYS A 205 -9.20 26.08 4.06
CA LYS A 205 -8.20 27.03 3.52
C LYS A 205 -8.74 27.91 2.40
N LEU A 206 -9.66 27.41 1.60
CA LEU A 206 -10.24 28.16 0.46
C LEU A 206 -11.50 28.92 0.82
N GLY A 207 -12.04 28.76 2.05
CA GLY A 207 -13.32 29.36 2.45
C GLY A 207 -14.51 28.86 1.63
N ILE A 208 -14.50 27.57 1.20
CA ILE A 208 -15.54 26.95 0.41
C ILE A 208 -16.13 25.75 1.14
N THR A 209 -17.27 25.23 0.66
CA THR A 209 -17.85 24.01 1.25
C THR A 209 -17.02 22.78 0.91
N TYR A 210 -17.17 21.73 1.71
CA TYR A 210 -16.55 20.42 1.45
C TYR A 210 -16.91 19.86 0.05
N ASP A 211 -18.19 19.96 -0.33
CA ASP A 211 -18.67 19.49 -1.64
C ASP A 211 -18.04 20.27 -2.80
N GLN A 212 -17.91 21.59 -2.66
CA GLN A 212 -17.21 22.44 -3.63
C GLN A 212 -15.72 22.07 -3.75
N ALA A 213 -15.07 21.69 -2.63
CA ALA A 213 -13.68 21.26 -2.65
C ALA A 213 -13.53 19.92 -3.39
N ILE A 214 -14.45 18.98 -3.18
CA ILE A 214 -14.50 17.71 -3.90
C ILE A 214 -14.78 17.92 -5.40
N GLU A 215 -15.77 18.73 -5.74
CA GLU A 215 -16.12 19.03 -7.13
C GLU A 215 -14.92 19.61 -7.89
N LYS A 216 -14.29 20.66 -7.35
CA LYS A 216 -13.07 21.25 -7.93
C LYS A 216 -11.96 20.22 -8.11
N SER A 217 -11.74 19.39 -7.09
CA SER A 217 -10.73 18.37 -7.13
C SER A 217 -11.03 17.27 -8.15
N SER A 218 -12.30 16.84 -8.25
CA SER A 218 -12.75 15.85 -9.23
C SER A 218 -12.65 16.36 -10.67
N ALA A 219 -12.90 17.66 -10.89
CA ALA A 219 -12.79 18.29 -12.21
C ALA A 219 -11.38 18.20 -12.82
N GLU A 220 -10.32 18.08 -11.98
CA GLU A 220 -8.94 17.91 -12.43
C GLU A 220 -8.66 16.48 -12.93
N ILE A 221 -9.46 15.50 -12.53
CA ILE A 221 -9.32 14.09 -12.92
C ILE A 221 -10.05 13.88 -14.25
N PRO A 222 -9.43 13.28 -15.27
CA PRO A 222 -10.10 13.03 -16.56
C PRO A 222 -11.42 12.26 -16.45
N ILE A 223 -11.48 11.24 -15.56
CA ILE A 223 -12.71 10.46 -15.31
C ILE A 223 -13.75 11.21 -14.45
N LYS A 224 -13.46 12.46 -14.01
CA LYS A 224 -14.35 13.40 -13.31
C LYS A 224 -14.90 12.91 -11.95
N ARG A 225 -14.24 11.95 -11.34
CA ARG A 225 -14.55 11.48 -9.98
C ARG A 225 -13.31 10.96 -9.26
N TYR A 226 -13.41 10.84 -7.96
CA TYR A 226 -12.48 10.04 -7.18
C TYR A 226 -12.65 8.56 -7.51
N GLY A 227 -11.57 7.79 -7.41
CA GLY A 227 -11.63 6.34 -7.43
C GLY A 227 -12.23 5.81 -6.12
N HIS A 228 -12.88 4.66 -6.17
CA HIS A 228 -13.27 3.90 -5.00
C HIS A 228 -12.13 3.01 -4.53
N SER A 229 -12.06 2.74 -3.22
CA SER A 229 -10.99 1.91 -2.64
C SER A 229 -10.99 0.47 -3.18
N ASN A 230 -12.15 -0.09 -3.51
CA ASN A 230 -12.27 -1.40 -4.13
C ASN A 230 -11.70 -1.45 -5.56
N GLU A 231 -11.78 -0.36 -6.35
CA GLU A 231 -11.14 -0.28 -7.68
C GLU A 231 -9.61 -0.41 -7.54
N PHE A 232 -9.06 0.19 -6.48
CA PHE A 232 -7.64 0.07 -6.16
C PHE A 232 -7.28 -1.35 -5.67
N GLY A 233 -8.08 -1.90 -4.75
CA GLY A 233 -7.92 -3.26 -4.22
C GLY A 233 -7.90 -4.31 -5.34
N SER A 234 -8.79 -4.19 -6.33
CA SER A 234 -8.87 -5.10 -7.47
C SER A 234 -7.61 -5.11 -8.33
N VAL A 235 -6.98 -3.95 -8.55
CA VAL A 235 -5.70 -3.88 -9.30
C VAL A 235 -4.58 -4.55 -8.51
N VAL A 236 -4.50 -4.32 -7.21
CA VAL A 236 -3.48 -4.95 -6.34
C VAL A 236 -3.70 -6.46 -6.27
N CYS A 237 -4.94 -6.91 -6.15
CA CYS A 237 -5.33 -8.33 -6.17
C CYS A 237 -4.91 -9.00 -7.50
N PHE A 238 -5.16 -8.37 -8.64
CA PHE A 238 -4.67 -8.85 -9.93
C PHE A 238 -3.14 -8.98 -9.96
N LEU A 239 -2.41 -7.97 -9.49
CA LEU A 239 -0.93 -8.00 -9.45
C LEU A 239 -0.38 -9.06 -8.50
N ALA A 240 -1.12 -9.42 -7.46
CA ALA A 240 -0.79 -10.50 -6.55
C ALA A 240 -1.03 -11.90 -7.15
N SER A 241 -1.77 -12.01 -8.23
CA SER A 241 -2.22 -13.25 -8.84
C SER A 241 -1.15 -13.97 -9.67
N GLU A 242 -1.45 -15.20 -10.08
CA GLU A 242 -0.67 -15.94 -11.06
C GLU A 242 -0.77 -15.32 -12.46
N LYS A 243 -1.87 -14.62 -12.76
CA LYS A 243 -2.11 -13.98 -14.06
C LYS A 243 -1.20 -12.78 -14.33
N ALA A 244 -0.59 -12.21 -13.26
CA ALA A 244 0.39 -11.13 -13.34
C ALA A 244 1.85 -11.61 -13.29
N SER A 245 2.12 -12.91 -13.49
CA SER A 245 3.45 -13.51 -13.34
C SER A 245 4.51 -12.93 -14.28
N TYR A 246 4.14 -12.27 -15.36
CA TYR A 246 5.06 -11.61 -16.30
C TYR A 246 5.12 -10.08 -16.09
N ILE A 247 4.50 -9.55 -15.02
CA ILE A 247 4.54 -8.13 -14.64
C ILE A 247 5.45 -7.99 -13.43
N THR A 248 6.66 -7.45 -13.63
CA THR A 248 7.61 -7.17 -12.55
C THR A 248 8.41 -5.89 -12.83
N GLY A 249 8.80 -5.18 -11.77
CA GLY A 249 9.53 -3.92 -11.86
C GLY A 249 8.71 -2.77 -12.44
N SER A 250 7.38 -2.87 -12.42
CA SER A 250 6.46 -1.90 -13.01
C SER A 250 5.89 -0.94 -11.97
N ASN A 251 5.60 0.28 -12.42
CA ASN A 251 4.90 1.31 -11.68
C ASN A 251 3.49 1.48 -12.27
N ILE A 252 2.48 0.94 -11.61
CA ILE A 252 1.10 0.92 -12.13
C ILE A 252 0.32 2.07 -11.52
N ARG A 253 -0.23 2.96 -12.35
CA ARG A 253 -1.09 4.07 -11.93
C ARG A 253 -2.54 3.63 -11.84
N VAL A 254 -3.18 3.98 -10.71
CA VAL A 254 -4.62 3.81 -10.48
C VAL A 254 -5.15 5.19 -10.08
N ASP A 255 -5.30 6.08 -11.07
CA ASP A 255 -5.45 7.52 -10.84
C ASP A 255 -6.53 8.20 -11.70
N GLY A 256 -7.32 7.46 -12.46
CA GLY A 256 -8.36 8.01 -13.33
C GLY A 256 -7.82 8.93 -14.43
N GLY A 257 -6.54 8.78 -14.80
CA GLY A 257 -5.85 9.61 -15.79
C GLY A 257 -5.34 10.94 -15.23
N LEU A 258 -5.28 11.11 -13.91
CA LEU A 258 -4.85 12.36 -13.26
C LEU A 258 -3.45 12.80 -13.70
N ILE A 259 -2.50 11.88 -13.78
CA ILE A 259 -1.14 12.14 -14.23
C ILE A 259 -1.10 12.15 -15.77
N ARG A 260 -0.71 13.29 -16.33
CA ARG A 260 -0.69 13.51 -17.79
C ARG A 260 0.59 13.03 -18.47
N SER A 261 1.63 12.67 -17.71
CA SER A 261 2.86 12.11 -18.26
C SER A 261 2.61 10.74 -18.88
N THR A 262 3.31 10.45 -19.97
CA THR A 262 3.34 9.12 -20.60
C THR A 262 4.31 8.17 -19.88
N TRP A 263 5.15 8.70 -18.98
CA TRP A 263 6.18 7.98 -18.22
C TRP A 263 5.83 7.88 -16.74
#